data_77261c9c43ca813bedacf1e662fd71b9
#
_entry.id   77261c9c43ca813bedacf1e662fd71b9
#
_cell.length_a   1.000
_cell.length_b   1.000
_cell.length_c   1.000
_cell.angle_alpha   90.00
_cell.angle_beta   90.00
_cell.angle_gamma   90.00
#
_symmetry.space_group_name_H-M   'P 1'
#
loop_
_entity.id
_entity.type
_entity.pdbx_description
1 polymer ?
#
loop_
_entity_poly.entity_id
_entity_poly.type
_entity_poly.pdbx_seq_one_letter_code
_entity_poly.pdbx_strand_id
1 'polypeptide(L)'
;MKLKELLAPLDVCELHADPERDITGISYDSRTTQPGELFVAVTGFAADGHKFIPKAVERGAAAILCERAPEADVPYVVVGSTRRALALVSAAWFGHPADHMTMIGVTGTNGKTTSTYLLKHILEQTLGAKVGLVGTIQNMIGDEVLETERTTPESYELQKLFAEMYAAGCTHVIMEVSSHALTLDRVAGVHFAVGFFTNLTEDHLDFHKDMEDYCDAKGKLFGICDTGCVNADDPWTPRLVKDATCRLLRYSAKAAADLTAEHIALHSDGVEFDAVSGGERAHVRLGIPGAFTVYNALGVIQAAQALGLPLEKIAAALSTAKGVKGRAEVVPTPGKDYTVLIDYSHTPDSLENILKTVRGFCRGHVIAVFGCGGDRDPFKRPIMGGIAARLADVAVVTSDNPRTEDPNEIIRQIVAGMDGAKTPPTVIENRPKAIEWAMDHAEPGDVIVLCGKGHETYQEIGHEKRHLDEREVVASYLERTL
;
A
#
# COMPACT_ATOMS: atom_id res chain seq x y z
N MET A 1 -31.17 10.65 9.52
CA MET A 1 -30.47 11.96 9.60
C MET A 1 -31.19 12.96 8.71
N LYS A 2 -31.25 14.22 9.08
CA LYS A 2 -31.86 15.24 8.21
C LYS A 2 -30.93 15.63 7.07
N LEU A 3 -31.46 15.93 5.90
CA LEU A 3 -30.65 16.32 4.73
C LEU A 3 -29.72 17.53 5.07
N LYS A 4 -30.25 18.56 5.77
CA LYS A 4 -29.46 19.71 6.20
C LYS A 4 -28.22 19.35 7.04
N GLU A 5 -28.29 18.29 7.86
CA GLU A 5 -27.19 17.84 8.70
C GLU A 5 -26.07 17.23 7.83
N LEU A 6 -26.45 16.47 6.78
CA LEU A 6 -25.51 15.91 5.80
C LEU A 6 -24.87 17.01 4.94
N LEU A 7 -25.61 18.05 4.60
CA LEU A 7 -25.13 19.15 3.76
C LEU A 7 -24.30 20.19 4.52
N ALA A 8 -24.32 20.18 5.85
CA ALA A 8 -23.64 21.18 6.68
C ALA A 8 -22.13 21.38 6.35
N PRO A 9 -21.33 20.35 6.02
CA PRO A 9 -19.93 20.51 5.66
C PRO A 9 -19.69 20.89 4.20
N LEU A 10 -20.74 21.09 3.37
CA LEU A 10 -20.61 21.30 1.94
C LEU A 10 -20.79 22.78 1.55
N ASP A 11 -20.03 23.18 0.53
CA ASP A 11 -20.31 24.42 -0.22
C ASP A 11 -21.41 24.13 -1.27
N VAL A 12 -22.67 24.32 -0.86
CA VAL A 12 -23.84 24.08 -1.70
C VAL A 12 -24.03 25.23 -2.69
N CYS A 13 -24.03 24.93 -3.99
CA CYS A 13 -24.28 25.91 -5.06
C CYS A 13 -25.78 26.17 -5.24
N GLU A 14 -26.59 25.10 -5.26
CA GLU A 14 -28.04 25.17 -5.41
C GLU A 14 -28.72 24.10 -4.54
N LEU A 15 -29.85 24.46 -3.95
CA LEU A 15 -30.67 23.55 -3.13
C LEU A 15 -32.12 23.52 -3.63
N HIS A 16 -32.48 22.42 -4.24
CA HIS A 16 -33.86 22.12 -4.71
C HIS A 16 -34.40 20.88 -4.00
N ALA A 17 -34.25 20.82 -2.70
CA ALA A 17 -34.73 19.76 -1.83
C ALA A 17 -35.19 20.35 -0.49
N ASP A 18 -36.13 19.67 0.19
CA ASP A 18 -36.50 20.02 1.55
C ASP A 18 -35.32 19.69 2.52
N PRO A 19 -34.72 20.71 3.19
CA PRO A 19 -33.64 20.48 4.13
C PRO A 19 -34.01 19.61 5.34
N GLU A 20 -35.28 19.57 5.69
CA GLU A 20 -35.83 18.76 6.80
C GLU A 20 -36.16 17.32 6.38
N ARG A 21 -35.91 16.96 5.13
CA ARG A 21 -36.14 15.61 4.62
C ARG A 21 -35.32 14.59 5.37
N ASP A 22 -35.94 13.49 5.77
CA ASP A 22 -35.23 12.37 6.36
C ASP A 22 -34.48 11.55 5.29
N ILE A 23 -33.19 11.34 5.54
CA ILE A 23 -32.32 10.49 4.72
C ILE A 23 -31.99 9.22 5.50
N THR A 24 -32.19 8.07 4.84
CA THR A 24 -32.01 6.73 5.45
C THR A 24 -30.67 6.09 5.19
N GLY A 25 -29.89 6.64 4.25
CA GLY A 25 -28.56 6.15 3.86
C GLY A 25 -27.94 6.99 2.76
N ILE A 26 -26.75 6.64 2.35
CA ILE A 26 -26.02 7.25 1.24
C ILE A 26 -25.68 6.16 0.25
N SER A 27 -25.91 6.41 -1.04
CA SER A 27 -25.47 5.54 -2.13
C SER A 27 -24.81 6.35 -3.25
N TYR A 28 -23.87 5.74 -3.95
CA TYR A 28 -23.21 6.28 -5.15
C TYR A 28 -23.18 5.26 -6.30
N ASP A 29 -23.83 4.10 -6.09
CA ASP A 29 -24.11 3.09 -7.12
C ASP A 29 -25.63 2.95 -7.28
N SER A 30 -26.15 3.37 -8.43
CA SER A 30 -27.59 3.33 -8.72
C SER A 30 -28.20 1.91 -8.73
N ARG A 31 -27.35 0.86 -8.80
CA ARG A 31 -27.80 -0.54 -8.75
C ARG A 31 -28.15 -0.99 -7.33
N THR A 32 -27.53 -0.37 -6.33
CA THR A 32 -27.68 -0.72 -4.90
C THR A 32 -28.50 0.30 -4.12
N THR A 33 -28.84 1.46 -4.70
CA THR A 33 -29.64 2.51 -4.06
C THR A 33 -30.93 1.96 -3.47
N GLN A 34 -31.24 2.35 -2.23
CA GLN A 34 -32.44 1.96 -1.51
C GLN A 34 -33.41 3.16 -1.35
N PRO A 35 -34.72 2.92 -1.13
CA PRO A 35 -35.66 3.98 -0.88
C PRO A 35 -35.28 4.85 0.33
N GLY A 36 -35.35 6.16 0.15
CA GLY A 36 -34.99 7.12 1.20
C GLY A 36 -33.53 7.55 1.26
N GLU A 37 -32.64 6.96 0.47
CA GLU A 37 -31.22 7.32 0.44
C GLU A 37 -30.96 8.63 -0.32
N LEU A 38 -29.83 9.29 0.05
CA LEU A 38 -29.19 10.32 -0.74
C LEU A 38 -28.30 9.66 -1.80
N PHE A 39 -28.66 9.79 -3.07
CA PHE A 39 -27.82 9.30 -4.16
C PHE A 39 -26.80 10.37 -4.57
N VAL A 40 -25.49 10.02 -4.55
CA VAL A 40 -24.41 10.91 -4.97
C VAL A 40 -23.98 10.53 -6.39
N ALA A 41 -24.23 11.43 -7.35
CA ALA A 41 -23.91 11.22 -8.77
C ALA A 41 -22.44 11.54 -9.04
N VAL A 42 -21.54 10.62 -8.69
CA VAL A 42 -20.08 10.82 -8.80
C VAL A 42 -19.64 10.79 -10.26
N THR A 43 -18.87 11.80 -10.68
CA THR A 43 -18.18 11.82 -11.97
C THR A 43 -16.98 10.87 -11.92
N GLY A 44 -17.10 9.72 -12.56
CA GLY A 44 -16.07 8.67 -12.62
C GLY A 44 -15.24 8.72 -13.90
N PHE A 45 -14.11 7.97 -13.95
CA PHE A 45 -13.27 7.85 -15.16
C PHE A 45 -13.95 7.03 -16.26
N ALA A 46 -14.58 5.91 -15.90
CA ALA A 46 -15.22 5.02 -16.85
C ALA A 46 -16.67 5.43 -17.17
N ALA A 47 -17.34 6.08 -16.23
CA ALA A 47 -18.73 6.47 -16.37
C ALA A 47 -19.05 7.72 -15.54
N ASP A 48 -19.90 8.58 -16.07
CA ASP A 48 -20.46 9.73 -15.36
C ASP A 48 -21.71 9.28 -14.60
N GLY A 49 -21.67 9.36 -13.26
CA GLY A 49 -22.76 9.00 -12.34
C GLY A 49 -24.07 9.74 -12.60
N HIS A 50 -24.00 10.93 -13.20
CA HIS A 50 -25.20 11.70 -13.55
C HIS A 50 -26.10 10.96 -14.55
N LYS A 51 -25.54 10.10 -15.41
CA LYS A 51 -26.33 9.27 -16.35
C LYS A 51 -27.23 8.25 -15.63
N PHE A 52 -26.91 7.94 -14.39
CA PHE A 52 -27.60 6.93 -13.60
C PHE A 52 -28.63 7.52 -12.62
N ILE A 53 -28.79 8.86 -12.58
CA ILE A 53 -29.78 9.55 -11.74
C ILE A 53 -31.19 8.98 -11.98
N PRO A 54 -31.70 8.80 -13.23
CA PRO A 54 -33.02 8.25 -13.45
C PRO A 54 -33.24 6.89 -12.76
N LYS A 55 -32.22 6.03 -12.81
CA LYS A 55 -32.26 4.71 -12.17
C LYS A 55 -32.26 4.79 -10.63
N ALA A 56 -31.52 5.71 -10.04
CA ALA A 56 -31.53 5.93 -8.61
C ALA A 56 -32.91 6.46 -8.14
N VAL A 57 -33.50 7.35 -8.91
CA VAL A 57 -34.86 7.87 -8.66
C VAL A 57 -35.92 6.76 -8.75
N GLU A 58 -35.84 5.93 -9.78
CA GLU A 58 -36.72 4.77 -9.96
C GLU A 58 -36.64 3.81 -8.77
N ARG A 59 -35.46 3.71 -8.14
CA ARG A 59 -35.25 2.92 -6.94
C ARG A 59 -35.62 3.64 -5.63
N GLY A 60 -36.10 4.89 -5.71
CA GLY A 60 -36.63 5.62 -4.57
C GLY A 60 -35.63 6.48 -3.82
N ALA A 61 -34.55 6.94 -4.47
CA ALA A 61 -33.67 7.93 -3.88
C ALA A 61 -34.46 9.14 -3.37
N ALA A 62 -34.20 9.58 -2.14
CA ALA A 62 -34.92 10.69 -1.52
C ALA A 62 -34.45 12.04 -2.05
N ALA A 63 -33.19 12.17 -2.36
CA ALA A 63 -32.58 13.35 -2.96
C ALA A 63 -31.32 12.94 -3.77
N ILE A 64 -30.91 13.81 -4.68
CA ILE A 64 -29.75 13.64 -5.55
C ILE A 64 -28.70 14.69 -5.21
N LEU A 65 -27.45 14.29 -4.97
CA LEU A 65 -26.29 15.16 -4.87
C LEU A 65 -25.53 15.09 -6.20
N CYS A 66 -25.40 16.23 -6.91
CA CYS A 66 -24.91 16.26 -8.28
C CYS A 66 -24.05 17.51 -8.55
N GLU A 67 -23.37 17.56 -9.69
CA GLU A 67 -22.56 18.73 -10.13
C GLU A 67 -23.33 19.64 -11.09
N ARG A 68 -24.47 19.18 -11.60
CA ARG A 68 -25.39 19.91 -12.46
C ARG A 68 -26.81 19.45 -12.22
N ALA A 69 -27.77 20.36 -12.37
CA ALA A 69 -29.21 20.06 -12.20
C ALA A 69 -29.64 18.89 -13.09
N PRO A 70 -30.33 17.88 -12.53
CA PRO A 70 -30.90 16.79 -13.33
C PRO A 70 -32.06 17.26 -14.19
N GLU A 71 -32.29 16.56 -15.31
CA GLU A 71 -33.47 16.83 -16.16
C GLU A 71 -34.77 16.32 -15.54
N ALA A 72 -34.69 15.37 -14.62
CA ALA A 72 -35.81 14.79 -13.93
C ALA A 72 -36.32 15.72 -12.81
N ASP A 73 -37.64 15.76 -12.64
CA ASP A 73 -38.31 16.50 -11.54
C ASP A 73 -38.13 15.70 -10.22
N VAL A 74 -37.01 15.90 -9.55
CA VAL A 74 -36.61 15.20 -8.32
C VAL A 74 -35.93 16.19 -7.38
N PRO A 75 -35.95 15.96 -6.06
CA PRO A 75 -35.22 16.77 -5.13
C PRO A 75 -33.69 16.62 -5.38
N TYR A 76 -32.98 17.75 -5.53
CA TYR A 76 -31.54 17.71 -5.79
C TYR A 76 -30.79 18.84 -5.09
N VAL A 77 -29.46 18.63 -4.98
CA VAL A 77 -28.47 19.56 -4.43
C VAL A 77 -27.29 19.62 -5.40
N VAL A 78 -26.89 20.82 -5.81
CA VAL A 78 -25.74 21.03 -6.69
C VAL A 78 -24.52 21.46 -5.86
N VAL A 79 -23.39 20.83 -6.13
CA VAL A 79 -22.09 21.10 -5.51
C VAL A 79 -20.99 21.18 -6.58
N GLY A 80 -19.85 21.80 -6.25
CA GLY A 80 -18.74 21.92 -7.19
C GLY A 80 -17.99 20.61 -7.48
N SER A 81 -18.00 19.64 -6.55
CA SER A 81 -17.38 18.31 -6.71
C SER A 81 -18.16 17.27 -5.92
N THR A 82 -18.75 16.33 -6.63
CA THR A 82 -19.50 15.22 -6.00
C THR A 82 -18.56 14.20 -5.35
N ARG A 83 -17.29 14.09 -5.79
CA ARG A 83 -16.29 13.24 -5.13
C ARG A 83 -15.96 13.76 -3.74
N ARG A 84 -15.64 15.06 -3.64
CA ARG A 84 -15.39 15.71 -2.35
C ARG A 84 -16.63 15.68 -1.47
N ALA A 85 -17.78 15.94 -2.05
CA ALA A 85 -19.06 15.92 -1.34
C ALA A 85 -19.38 14.52 -0.78
N LEU A 86 -19.15 13.43 -1.55
CA LEU A 86 -19.32 12.06 -1.06
C LEU A 86 -18.50 11.80 0.21
N ALA A 87 -17.23 12.23 0.24
CA ALA A 87 -16.38 12.06 1.41
C ALA A 87 -16.95 12.79 2.64
N LEU A 88 -17.35 14.06 2.46
CA LEU A 88 -17.83 14.89 3.56
C LEU A 88 -19.20 14.45 4.08
N VAL A 89 -20.16 14.09 3.19
CA VAL A 89 -21.46 13.57 3.65
C VAL A 89 -21.33 12.18 4.29
N SER A 90 -20.38 11.36 3.82
CA SER A 90 -20.09 10.07 4.46
C SER A 90 -19.50 10.25 5.84
N ALA A 91 -18.56 11.19 6.02
CA ALA A 91 -18.03 11.52 7.35
C ALA A 91 -19.15 11.96 8.29
N ALA A 92 -20.03 12.88 7.85
CA ALA A 92 -21.18 13.34 8.62
C ALA A 92 -22.16 12.18 8.94
N TRP A 93 -22.46 11.31 7.95
CA TRP A 93 -23.33 10.17 8.13
C TRP A 93 -22.85 9.21 9.24
N PHE A 94 -21.56 8.95 9.28
CA PHE A 94 -20.93 8.06 10.27
C PHE A 94 -20.51 8.79 11.56
N GLY A 95 -20.83 10.07 11.73
CA GLY A 95 -20.54 10.84 12.95
C GLY A 95 -19.09 11.26 13.10
N HIS A 96 -18.40 11.55 11.99
CA HIS A 96 -17.01 12.03 11.95
C HIS A 96 -16.03 11.13 12.73
N PRO A 97 -15.98 9.82 12.45
CA PRO A 97 -15.23 8.85 13.27
C PRO A 97 -13.72 9.14 13.31
N ALA A 98 -13.16 9.73 12.24
CA ALA A 98 -11.74 10.07 12.19
C ALA A 98 -11.34 11.14 13.22
N ASP A 99 -12.28 12.02 13.63
CA ASP A 99 -12.00 13.10 14.61
C ASP A 99 -11.79 12.57 16.04
N HIS A 100 -12.17 11.31 16.27
CA HIS A 100 -12.08 10.65 17.59
C HIS A 100 -10.88 9.72 17.72
N MET A 101 -10.03 9.61 16.68
CA MET A 101 -8.86 8.75 16.63
C MET A 101 -7.63 9.53 16.14
N THR A 102 -6.44 9.12 16.53
CA THR A 102 -5.20 9.67 15.98
C THR A 102 -4.97 9.07 14.61
N MET A 103 -5.13 9.88 13.56
CA MET A 103 -4.99 9.46 12.18
C MET A 103 -3.56 9.64 11.68
N ILE A 104 -2.97 8.61 11.07
CA ILE A 104 -1.63 8.65 10.49
C ILE A 104 -1.71 8.21 9.03
N GLY A 105 -1.29 9.09 8.12
CA GLY A 105 -1.31 8.85 6.68
C GLY A 105 0.09 8.56 6.14
N VAL A 106 0.27 7.44 5.43
CA VAL A 106 1.55 7.06 4.81
C VAL A 106 1.42 7.12 3.28
N THR A 107 2.23 7.95 2.63
CA THR A 107 2.29 8.08 1.18
C THR A 107 3.69 7.83 0.64
N GLY A 108 3.79 7.60 -0.66
CA GLY A 108 5.03 7.31 -1.40
C GLY A 108 4.80 6.28 -2.49
N THR A 109 5.83 5.94 -3.26
CA THR A 109 5.74 4.86 -4.24
C THR A 109 5.91 3.51 -3.55
N ASN A 110 7.02 3.28 -2.90
CA ASN A 110 7.38 2.03 -2.24
C ASN A 110 7.46 2.20 -0.71
N GLY A 111 7.35 1.10 0.04
CA GLY A 111 7.53 1.08 1.49
C GLY A 111 6.29 1.44 2.34
N LYS A 112 5.18 1.89 1.74
CA LYS A 112 3.96 2.24 2.49
C LYS A 112 3.47 1.10 3.39
N THR A 113 3.24 -0.07 2.82
CA THR A 113 2.74 -1.25 3.54
C THR A 113 3.67 -1.64 4.68
N THR A 114 4.97 -1.77 4.42
CA THR A 114 5.96 -2.09 5.46
C THR A 114 5.92 -1.07 6.59
N SER A 115 5.88 0.22 6.24
CA SER A 115 5.85 1.31 7.22
C SER A 115 4.57 1.33 8.06
N THR A 116 3.40 1.04 7.47
CA THR A 116 2.14 0.99 8.22
C THR A 116 2.12 -0.16 9.24
N TYR A 117 2.64 -1.33 8.87
CA TYR A 117 2.76 -2.47 9.80
C TYR A 117 3.77 -2.23 10.91
N LEU A 118 4.95 -1.66 10.59
CA LEU A 118 5.96 -1.32 11.59
C LEU A 118 5.42 -0.28 12.59
N LEU A 119 4.74 0.74 12.11
CA LEU A 119 4.16 1.78 12.96
C LEU A 119 3.02 1.21 13.83
N LYS A 120 2.16 0.34 13.27
CA LYS A 120 1.15 -0.40 14.05
C LYS A 120 1.82 -1.16 15.19
N HIS A 121 2.85 -1.95 14.90
CA HIS A 121 3.58 -2.71 15.90
C HIS A 121 4.16 -1.81 17.01
N ILE A 122 4.78 -0.69 16.64
CA ILE A 122 5.33 0.28 17.60
C ILE A 122 4.22 0.82 18.53
N LEU A 123 3.10 1.29 17.98
CA LEU A 123 2.03 1.89 18.78
C LEU A 123 1.39 0.85 19.72
N GLU A 124 1.20 -0.38 19.27
CA GLU A 124 0.67 -1.47 20.10
C GLU A 124 1.64 -1.85 21.21
N GLN A 125 2.93 -2.00 20.93
CA GLN A 125 3.94 -2.38 21.92
C GLN A 125 4.26 -1.25 22.91
N THR A 126 4.24 0.01 22.48
CA THR A 126 4.67 1.12 23.34
C THR A 126 3.52 1.74 24.13
N LEU A 127 2.31 1.77 23.58
CA LEU A 127 1.14 2.43 24.16
C LEU A 127 0.09 1.42 24.65
N GLY A 128 0.18 0.13 24.28
CA GLY A 128 -0.92 -0.82 24.46
C GLY A 128 -2.18 -0.42 23.68
N ALA A 129 -2.02 0.39 22.61
CA ALA A 129 -3.12 0.93 21.82
C ALA A 129 -3.78 -0.16 20.99
N LYS A 130 -5.10 -0.11 20.80
CA LYS A 130 -5.76 -0.85 19.72
C LYS A 130 -5.67 0.00 18.45
N VAL A 131 -5.02 -0.53 17.42
CA VAL A 131 -4.70 0.20 16.19
C VAL A 131 -5.49 -0.33 15.01
N GLY A 132 -6.16 0.56 14.28
CA GLY A 132 -6.73 0.30 12.97
C GLY A 132 -5.66 0.42 11.88
N LEU A 133 -5.70 -0.44 10.86
CA LEU A 133 -4.83 -0.37 9.70
C LEU A 133 -5.65 -0.44 8.41
N VAL A 134 -5.37 0.47 7.49
CA VAL A 134 -5.98 0.49 6.14
C VAL A 134 -4.86 0.39 5.11
N GLY A 135 -4.85 -0.68 4.30
CA GLY A 135 -3.72 -0.89 3.40
C GLY A 135 -3.97 -1.86 2.25
N THR A 136 -2.94 -2.04 1.45
CA THR A 136 -2.96 -2.81 0.21
C THR A 136 -3.22 -4.30 0.42
N ILE A 137 -2.66 -4.90 1.48
CA ILE A 137 -2.75 -6.35 1.72
C ILE A 137 -4.09 -6.70 2.38
N GLN A 138 -4.45 -5.93 3.39
CA GLN A 138 -5.66 -6.11 4.20
C GLN A 138 -5.95 -4.87 5.02
N ASN A 139 -7.19 -4.74 5.47
CA ASN A 139 -7.54 -3.81 6.54
C ASN A 139 -7.51 -4.57 7.88
N MET A 140 -7.28 -3.87 8.99
CA MET A 140 -7.27 -4.51 10.32
C MET A 140 -7.95 -3.64 11.37
N ILE A 141 -8.67 -4.29 12.30
CA ILE A 141 -9.22 -3.68 13.51
C ILE A 141 -8.55 -4.37 14.72
N GLY A 142 -7.43 -3.80 15.18
CA GLY A 142 -6.54 -4.54 16.09
C GLY A 142 -5.96 -5.77 15.37
N ASP A 143 -6.26 -6.97 15.85
CA ASP A 143 -5.81 -8.24 15.24
C ASP A 143 -6.83 -8.83 14.25
N GLU A 144 -8.05 -8.30 14.21
CA GLU A 144 -9.07 -8.75 13.25
C GLU A 144 -8.71 -8.30 11.84
N VAL A 145 -8.65 -9.26 10.92
CA VAL A 145 -8.30 -9.04 9.51
C VAL A 145 -9.57 -8.94 8.68
N LEU A 146 -9.63 -7.87 7.87
CA LEU A 146 -10.71 -7.62 6.91
C LEU A 146 -10.14 -7.61 5.49
N GLU A 147 -10.89 -8.20 4.56
CA GLU A 147 -10.52 -8.15 3.14
C GLU A 147 -10.50 -6.71 2.61
N THR A 148 -9.64 -6.46 1.64
CA THR A 148 -9.56 -5.17 0.96
C THR A 148 -9.49 -5.38 -0.55
N GLU A 149 -10.13 -4.50 -1.30
CA GLU A 149 -10.07 -4.48 -2.77
C GLU A 149 -9.10 -3.40 -3.27
N ARG A 150 -8.73 -2.45 -2.42
CA ARG A 150 -7.94 -1.27 -2.79
C ARG A 150 -7.03 -0.83 -1.65
N THR A 151 -5.87 -0.30 -2.00
CA THR A 151 -4.92 0.31 -1.05
C THR A 151 -5.59 1.37 -0.16
N THR A 152 -6.42 2.21 -0.75
CA THR A 152 -7.24 3.21 -0.06
C THR A 152 -8.66 3.07 -0.60
N PRO A 153 -9.64 2.65 0.21
CA PRO A 153 -11.05 2.51 -0.18
C PRO A 153 -11.66 3.79 -0.74
N GLU A 154 -12.83 3.71 -1.39
CA GLU A 154 -13.64 4.90 -1.69
C GLU A 154 -14.12 5.55 -0.39
N SER A 155 -14.45 6.82 -0.46
CA SER A 155 -14.69 7.63 0.74
C SER A 155 -15.82 7.11 1.63
N TYR A 156 -16.87 6.55 1.06
CA TYR A 156 -17.98 5.98 1.85
C TYR A 156 -17.53 4.75 2.64
N GLU A 157 -16.87 3.79 1.98
CA GLU A 157 -16.34 2.59 2.61
C GLU A 157 -15.25 2.92 3.64
N LEU A 158 -14.45 3.95 3.36
CA LEU A 158 -13.41 4.42 4.26
C LEU A 158 -14.00 4.98 5.56
N GLN A 159 -15.02 5.85 5.47
CA GLN A 159 -15.67 6.42 6.66
C GLN A 159 -16.46 5.37 7.45
N LYS A 160 -17.08 4.40 6.75
CA LYS A 160 -17.70 3.24 7.38
C LYS A 160 -16.68 2.42 8.18
N LEU A 161 -15.53 2.11 7.58
CA LEU A 161 -14.45 1.37 8.22
C LEU A 161 -13.90 2.13 9.45
N PHE A 162 -13.75 3.45 9.37
CA PHE A 162 -13.36 4.27 10.52
C PHE A 162 -14.39 4.21 11.65
N ALA A 163 -15.69 4.21 11.34
CA ALA A 163 -16.73 4.04 12.34
C ALA A 163 -16.66 2.66 13.02
N GLU A 164 -16.41 1.61 12.26
CA GLU A 164 -16.21 0.25 12.78
C GLU A 164 -14.96 0.18 13.67
N MET A 165 -13.84 0.80 13.26
CA MET A 165 -12.62 0.90 14.06
C MET A 165 -12.85 1.65 15.37
N TYR A 166 -13.52 2.80 15.31
CA TYR A 166 -13.84 3.59 16.51
C TYR A 166 -14.76 2.82 17.48
N ALA A 167 -15.84 2.22 16.97
CA ALA A 167 -16.75 1.41 17.75
C ALA A 167 -16.06 0.19 18.41
N ALA A 168 -15.04 -0.36 17.75
CA ALA A 168 -14.21 -1.44 18.29
C ALA A 168 -13.15 -0.97 19.29
N GLY A 169 -13.05 0.34 19.57
CA GLY A 169 -12.12 0.93 20.54
C GLY A 169 -10.72 1.18 20.00
N CYS A 170 -10.53 1.31 18.68
CA CYS A 170 -9.27 1.80 18.13
C CYS A 170 -9.06 3.25 18.55
N THR A 171 -7.85 3.56 19.01
CA THR A 171 -7.43 4.92 19.39
C THR A 171 -6.55 5.57 18.32
N HIS A 172 -5.94 4.76 17.47
CA HIS A 172 -5.07 5.17 16.37
C HIS A 172 -5.47 4.44 15.10
N VAL A 173 -5.36 5.11 13.97
CA VAL A 173 -5.54 4.52 12.64
C VAL A 173 -4.36 4.89 11.77
N ILE A 174 -3.72 3.90 11.18
CA ILE A 174 -2.64 4.07 10.22
C ILE A 174 -3.16 3.65 8.86
N MET A 175 -3.00 4.49 7.86
CA MET A 175 -3.48 4.15 6.52
C MET A 175 -2.48 4.46 5.41
N GLU A 176 -2.44 3.60 4.42
CA GLU A 176 -1.79 3.89 3.16
C GLU A 176 -2.65 4.90 2.39
N VAL A 177 -2.08 6.08 2.09
CA VAL A 177 -2.73 7.15 1.32
C VAL A 177 -2.14 7.18 -0.08
N SER A 178 -2.82 6.57 -1.05
CA SER A 178 -2.39 6.53 -2.43
C SER A 178 -2.54 7.90 -3.11
N SER A 179 -1.74 8.16 -4.16
CA SER A 179 -1.89 9.36 -4.99
C SER A 179 -3.28 9.45 -5.62
N HIS A 180 -3.85 8.32 -6.04
CA HIS A 180 -5.23 8.23 -6.51
C HIS A 180 -6.22 8.71 -5.45
N ALA A 181 -6.06 8.29 -4.20
CA ALA A 181 -6.95 8.70 -3.11
C ALA A 181 -6.91 10.21 -2.85
N LEU A 182 -5.71 10.80 -2.93
CA LEU A 182 -5.52 12.25 -2.79
C LEU A 182 -6.04 13.04 -3.98
N THR A 183 -5.91 12.50 -5.20
CA THR A 183 -6.45 13.14 -6.41
C THR A 183 -7.97 13.02 -6.50
N LEU A 184 -8.53 11.91 -6.01
CA LEU A 184 -9.95 11.62 -6.08
C LEU A 184 -10.74 11.99 -4.81
N ASP A 185 -10.15 12.82 -3.95
CA ASP A 185 -10.76 13.30 -2.69
C ASP A 185 -11.27 12.19 -1.76
N ARG A 186 -10.74 10.95 -1.84
CA ARG A 186 -11.21 9.84 -1.00
C ARG A 186 -10.98 10.08 0.50
N VAL A 187 -9.97 10.87 0.83
CA VAL A 187 -9.62 11.25 2.20
C VAL A 187 -10.06 12.68 2.56
N ALA A 188 -10.89 13.31 1.74
CA ALA A 188 -11.43 14.64 2.08
C ALA A 188 -12.24 14.55 3.38
N GLY A 189 -12.05 15.55 4.26
CA GLY A 189 -12.64 15.54 5.60
C GLY A 189 -11.91 14.69 6.63
N VAL A 190 -10.80 14.06 6.27
CA VAL A 190 -9.88 13.42 7.24
C VAL A 190 -8.74 14.36 7.53
N HIS A 191 -8.47 14.61 8.80
CA HIS A 191 -7.28 15.35 9.26
C HIS A 191 -6.29 14.35 9.89
N PHE A 192 -5.02 14.44 9.50
CA PHE A 192 -3.99 13.54 9.99
C PHE A 192 -3.13 14.21 11.07
N ALA A 193 -2.91 13.56 12.20
CA ALA A 193 -1.91 14.00 13.17
C ALA A 193 -0.50 13.93 12.56
N VAL A 194 -0.24 12.89 11.76
CA VAL A 194 1.04 12.72 11.08
C VAL A 194 0.82 12.30 9.62
N GLY A 195 1.43 13.03 8.70
CA GLY A 195 1.64 12.65 7.31
C GLY A 195 3.07 12.15 7.10
N PHE A 196 3.25 10.99 6.49
CA PHE A 196 4.56 10.39 6.29
C PHE A 196 4.82 10.09 4.80
N PHE A 197 5.97 10.55 4.27
CA PHE A 197 6.43 10.30 2.90
C PHE A 197 7.63 9.38 2.89
N THR A 198 7.55 8.28 2.16
CA THR A 198 8.62 7.29 2.04
C THR A 198 9.61 7.62 0.92
N ASN A 199 9.16 7.65 -0.33
CA ASN A 199 9.94 7.91 -1.55
C ASN A 199 9.04 8.14 -2.76
N LEU A 200 9.63 8.66 -3.85
CA LEU A 200 8.97 8.78 -5.15
C LEU A 200 9.85 8.21 -6.26
N THR A 201 9.36 7.16 -6.93
CA THR A 201 9.93 6.58 -8.15
C THR A 201 8.85 6.48 -9.22
N GLU A 202 9.23 6.20 -10.45
CA GLU A 202 8.30 6.11 -11.57
C GLU A 202 7.26 5.02 -11.35
N ASP A 203 5.98 5.42 -11.31
CA ASP A 203 4.82 4.54 -11.18
C ASP A 203 3.55 5.32 -11.54
N HIS A 204 2.45 4.63 -11.85
CA HIS A 204 1.12 5.21 -12.07
C HIS A 204 1.05 6.33 -13.13
N LEU A 205 1.93 6.31 -14.17
CA LEU A 205 1.87 7.25 -15.29
C LEU A 205 0.74 6.92 -16.29
N ASP A 206 0.02 5.85 -16.07
CA ASP A 206 -1.28 5.54 -16.71
C ASP A 206 -2.42 6.41 -16.16
N PHE A 207 -2.26 6.94 -14.94
CA PHE A 207 -3.22 7.79 -14.23
C PHE A 207 -2.75 9.24 -14.11
N HIS A 208 -1.47 9.45 -13.78
CA HIS A 208 -0.85 10.77 -13.66
C HIS A 208 -0.23 11.19 -14.97
N LYS A 209 -0.37 12.49 -15.28
CA LYS A 209 0.14 13.08 -16.51
C LYS A 209 1.66 12.91 -16.65
N ASP A 210 2.39 13.09 -15.57
CA ASP A 210 3.83 13.02 -15.46
C ASP A 210 4.26 12.83 -13.99
N MET A 211 5.56 12.70 -13.75
CA MET A 211 6.11 12.55 -12.40
C MET A 211 5.87 13.78 -11.52
N GLU A 212 5.72 14.96 -12.10
CA GLU A 212 5.43 16.20 -11.39
C GLU A 212 4.00 16.19 -10.83
N ASP A 213 3.02 15.82 -11.67
CA ASP A 213 1.63 15.64 -11.27
C ASP A 213 1.50 14.54 -10.19
N TYR A 214 2.25 13.44 -10.35
CA TYR A 214 2.30 12.36 -9.37
C TYR A 214 2.86 12.83 -8.02
N CYS A 215 3.93 13.64 -8.04
CA CYS A 215 4.51 14.25 -6.85
C CYS A 215 3.53 15.22 -6.18
N ASP A 216 2.94 16.14 -6.96
CA ASP A 216 2.00 17.14 -6.47
C ASP A 216 0.75 16.48 -5.85
N ALA A 217 0.27 15.37 -6.44
CA ALA A 217 -0.83 14.60 -5.89
C ALA A 217 -0.51 14.07 -4.48
N LYS A 218 0.70 13.50 -4.27
CA LYS A 218 1.13 13.05 -2.94
C LYS A 218 1.37 14.19 -1.96
N GLY A 219 1.83 15.34 -2.46
CA GLY A 219 2.06 16.54 -1.68
C GLY A 219 0.81 17.06 -0.95
N LYS A 220 -0.39 16.77 -1.47
CA LYS A 220 -1.67 17.15 -0.84
C LYS A 220 -1.82 16.63 0.60
N LEU A 221 -1.19 15.50 0.95
CA LEU A 221 -1.20 14.98 2.31
C LEU A 221 -0.64 15.99 3.33
N PHE A 222 0.36 16.78 2.93
CA PHE A 222 1.03 17.76 3.78
C PHE A 222 0.26 19.09 3.94
N GLY A 223 -0.88 19.20 3.26
CA GLY A 223 -1.87 20.24 3.48
C GLY A 223 -3.01 19.86 4.43
N ILE A 224 -3.08 18.57 4.83
CA ILE A 224 -4.16 18.02 5.67
C ILE A 224 -3.62 17.25 6.89
N CYS A 225 -2.38 17.52 7.32
CA CYS A 225 -1.79 16.96 8.53
C CYS A 225 -1.17 18.05 9.42
N ASP A 226 -0.97 17.72 10.72
CA ASP A 226 -0.31 18.60 11.67
C ASP A 226 1.22 18.54 11.53
N THR A 227 1.76 17.34 11.39
CA THR A 227 3.20 17.10 11.23
C THR A 227 3.47 16.23 10.02
N GLY A 228 4.35 16.68 9.15
CA GLY A 228 4.85 15.97 7.98
C GLY A 228 6.23 15.38 8.21
N CYS A 229 6.38 14.05 8.16
CA CYS A 229 7.66 13.36 8.22
C CYS A 229 8.12 13.01 6.79
N VAL A 230 9.28 13.55 6.36
CA VAL A 230 9.70 13.46 4.97
C VAL A 230 11.15 12.97 4.82
N ASN A 231 11.37 12.14 3.81
CA ASN A 231 12.68 11.64 3.41
C ASN A 231 13.49 12.76 2.74
N ALA A 232 14.49 13.31 3.44
CA ALA A 232 15.33 14.38 2.91
C ALA A 232 16.28 13.92 1.79
N ASP A 233 16.54 12.62 1.67
CA ASP A 233 17.40 12.05 0.65
C ASP A 233 16.69 11.78 -0.69
N ASP A 234 15.35 11.91 -0.71
CA ASP A 234 14.56 11.77 -1.93
C ASP A 234 14.58 13.08 -2.73
N PRO A 235 14.97 13.05 -4.02
CA PRO A 235 15.10 14.27 -4.82
C PRO A 235 13.78 15.01 -5.07
N TRP A 236 12.64 14.34 -4.89
CA TRP A 236 11.32 14.94 -5.04
C TRP A 236 10.80 15.63 -3.79
N THR A 237 11.44 15.44 -2.64
CA THR A 237 11.00 16.03 -1.37
C THR A 237 10.82 17.56 -1.45
N PRO A 238 11.72 18.36 -2.06
CA PRO A 238 11.51 19.80 -2.16
C PRO A 238 10.23 20.19 -2.90
N ARG A 239 9.87 19.48 -3.98
CA ARG A 239 8.62 19.69 -4.71
C ARG A 239 7.42 19.19 -3.92
N LEU A 240 7.53 18.00 -3.32
CA LEU A 240 6.46 17.37 -2.54
C LEU A 240 5.92 18.30 -1.45
N VAL A 241 6.80 19.03 -0.78
CA VAL A 241 6.44 19.89 0.36
C VAL A 241 6.30 21.37 0.01
N LYS A 242 6.31 21.73 -1.28
CA LYS A 242 6.26 23.15 -1.71
C LYS A 242 5.03 23.92 -1.17
N ASP A 243 3.91 23.21 -1.07
CA ASP A 243 2.62 23.76 -0.62
C ASP A 243 2.23 23.22 0.78
N ALA A 244 3.18 22.65 1.53
CA ALA A 244 2.92 22.11 2.86
C ALA A 244 2.57 23.22 3.85
N THR A 245 1.51 22.98 4.62
CA THR A 245 1.06 23.90 5.69
C THR A 245 1.37 23.39 7.10
N CYS A 246 1.83 22.13 7.20
CA CYS A 246 2.16 21.44 8.43
C CYS A 246 3.60 21.72 8.92
N ARG A 247 3.88 21.33 10.16
CA ARG A 247 5.26 21.27 10.66
C ARG A 247 6.00 20.15 9.95
N LEU A 248 7.15 20.43 9.33
CA LEU A 248 7.97 19.43 8.65
C LEU A 248 9.10 18.93 9.55
N LEU A 249 9.24 17.61 9.64
CA LEU A 249 10.36 16.88 10.23
C LEU A 249 11.05 16.06 9.14
N ARG A 250 12.38 16.14 9.05
CA ARG A 250 13.18 15.51 8.02
C ARG A 250 13.97 14.34 8.58
N TYR A 251 14.02 13.24 7.86
CA TYR A 251 14.92 12.14 8.15
C TYR A 251 15.85 11.86 6.98
N SER A 252 17.06 11.37 7.27
CA SER A 252 18.10 11.10 6.28
C SER A 252 19.02 9.95 6.73
N ALA A 253 19.47 9.15 5.77
CA ALA A 253 20.55 8.18 5.96
C ALA A 253 21.89 8.68 5.40
N LYS A 254 21.93 9.89 4.81
CA LYS A 254 23.12 10.42 4.10
C LYS A 254 23.61 11.76 4.63
N ALA A 255 22.72 12.59 5.16
CA ALA A 255 23.01 13.97 5.54
C ALA A 255 22.41 14.34 6.89
N ALA A 256 22.79 15.49 7.44
CA ALA A 256 22.20 16.02 8.67
C ALA A 256 20.71 16.29 8.48
N ALA A 257 19.90 15.82 9.42
CA ALA A 257 18.45 15.96 9.45
C ALA A 257 17.95 15.95 10.91
N ASP A 258 16.63 16.07 11.13
CA ASP A 258 16.04 15.98 12.47
C ASP A 258 16.22 14.56 13.07
N LEU A 259 16.24 13.55 12.21
CA LEU A 259 16.58 12.16 12.54
C LEU A 259 17.55 11.61 11.49
N THR A 260 18.64 10.97 11.93
CA THR A 260 19.65 10.36 11.05
C THR A 260 19.93 8.91 11.41
N ALA A 261 20.43 8.14 10.44
CA ALA A 261 21.01 6.81 10.66
C ALA A 261 22.52 6.87 10.56
N GLU A 262 23.22 6.33 11.56
CA GLU A 262 24.68 6.16 11.57
C GLU A 262 25.03 4.67 11.70
N HIS A 263 26.27 4.29 11.33
CA HIS A 263 26.79 2.92 11.46
C HIS A 263 25.88 1.85 10.81
N ILE A 264 25.35 2.14 9.63
CA ILE A 264 24.43 1.24 8.90
C ILE A 264 25.16 -0.05 8.51
N ALA A 265 24.62 -1.20 8.95
CA ALA A 265 25.03 -2.53 8.55
C ALA A 265 23.87 -3.28 7.89
N LEU A 266 24.11 -3.84 6.70
CA LEU A 266 23.14 -4.61 5.94
C LEU A 266 23.48 -6.10 6.02
N HIS A 267 22.51 -6.92 6.41
CA HIS A 267 22.60 -8.38 6.54
C HIS A 267 21.55 -9.07 5.68
N SER A 268 21.74 -10.34 5.39
CA SER A 268 20.78 -11.15 4.65
C SER A 268 19.46 -11.41 5.42
N ASP A 269 19.50 -11.28 6.73
CA ASP A 269 18.37 -11.46 7.65
C ASP A 269 17.85 -10.15 8.25
N GLY A 270 18.41 -8.98 7.88
CA GLY A 270 17.94 -7.70 8.39
C GLY A 270 18.93 -6.55 8.24
N VAL A 271 18.67 -5.47 8.98
CA VAL A 271 19.50 -4.28 9.05
C VAL A 271 19.78 -3.87 10.49
N GLU A 272 20.92 -3.25 10.73
CA GLU A 272 21.28 -2.62 12.00
C GLU A 272 21.81 -1.20 11.73
N PHE A 273 21.45 -0.25 12.60
CA PHE A 273 21.98 1.12 12.55
C PHE A 273 21.70 1.84 13.87
N ASP A 274 22.40 2.95 14.09
CA ASP A 274 22.12 3.84 15.20
C ASP A 274 21.22 4.99 14.71
N ALA A 275 20.02 5.10 15.26
CA ALA A 275 19.13 6.25 15.06
C ALA A 275 19.55 7.41 15.98
N VAL A 276 19.76 8.60 15.43
CA VAL A 276 20.18 9.80 16.15
C VAL A 276 19.21 10.94 15.93
N SER A 277 18.59 11.44 17.00
CA SER A 277 17.60 12.53 16.97
C SER A 277 17.71 13.40 18.22
N GLY A 278 17.82 14.72 18.06
CA GLY A 278 17.83 15.67 19.19
C GLY A 278 18.94 15.47 20.23
N GLY A 279 20.05 14.81 19.85
CA GLY A 279 21.14 14.44 20.75
C GLY A 279 20.96 13.09 21.43
N GLU A 280 19.81 12.43 21.28
CA GLU A 280 19.57 11.05 21.70
C GLU A 280 20.06 10.07 20.63
N ARG A 281 20.48 8.89 21.07
CA ARG A 281 20.92 7.78 20.20
C ARG A 281 20.30 6.49 20.67
N ALA A 282 19.77 5.70 19.73
CA ALA A 282 19.32 4.35 20.01
C ALA A 282 19.77 3.39 18.92
N HIS A 283 20.20 2.19 19.31
CA HIS A 283 20.53 1.12 18.38
C HIS A 283 19.25 0.45 17.87
N VAL A 284 19.11 0.37 16.56
CA VAL A 284 17.95 -0.23 15.87
C VAL A 284 18.42 -1.50 15.17
N ARG A 285 17.71 -2.60 15.42
CA ARG A 285 17.81 -3.84 14.67
C ARG A 285 16.45 -4.20 14.12
N LEU A 286 16.38 -4.56 12.85
CA LEU A 286 15.11 -4.91 12.18
C LEU A 286 15.34 -6.08 11.22
N GLY A 287 14.58 -7.16 11.42
CA GLY A 287 14.66 -8.41 10.65
C GLY A 287 14.03 -8.33 9.25
N ILE A 288 14.26 -7.22 8.55
CA ILE A 288 13.86 -7.00 7.15
C ILE A 288 15.12 -6.56 6.41
N PRO A 289 15.63 -7.34 5.45
CA PRO A 289 16.86 -7.00 4.75
C PRO A 289 16.70 -5.86 3.75
N GLY A 290 17.81 -5.18 3.45
CA GLY A 290 17.90 -4.19 2.38
C GLY A 290 17.96 -2.74 2.85
N ALA A 291 18.69 -1.91 2.11
CA ALA A 291 18.92 -0.50 2.46
C ALA A 291 17.63 0.33 2.56
N PHE A 292 16.58 -0.01 1.78
CA PHE A 292 15.27 0.64 1.87
C PHE A 292 14.63 0.49 3.27
N THR A 293 14.95 -0.58 3.99
CA THR A 293 14.45 -0.83 5.35
C THR A 293 14.95 0.22 6.33
N VAL A 294 16.19 0.71 6.16
CA VAL A 294 16.72 1.82 6.96
C VAL A 294 15.85 3.06 6.79
N TYR A 295 15.49 3.41 5.54
CA TYR A 295 14.63 4.56 5.26
C TYR A 295 13.21 4.38 5.79
N ASN A 296 12.62 3.20 5.62
CA ASN A 296 11.30 2.89 6.18
C ASN A 296 11.32 3.00 7.71
N ALA A 297 12.37 2.45 8.37
CA ALA A 297 12.54 2.52 9.81
C ALA A 297 12.74 3.97 10.29
N LEU A 298 13.58 4.77 9.62
CA LEU A 298 13.75 6.20 9.95
C LEU A 298 12.43 6.96 9.89
N GLY A 299 11.67 6.79 8.81
CA GLY A 299 10.38 7.47 8.68
C GLY A 299 9.37 7.03 9.73
N VAL A 300 9.33 5.73 10.07
CA VAL A 300 8.47 5.19 11.13
C VAL A 300 8.90 5.71 12.51
N ILE A 301 10.21 5.77 12.80
CA ILE A 301 10.76 6.36 14.02
C ILE A 301 10.35 7.83 14.11
N GLN A 302 10.54 8.60 13.04
CA GLN A 302 10.20 10.02 12.99
C GLN A 302 8.69 10.25 13.23
N ALA A 303 7.84 9.42 12.61
CA ALA A 303 6.39 9.49 12.80
C ALA A 303 5.98 9.16 14.24
N ALA A 304 6.59 8.13 14.84
CA ALA A 304 6.35 7.76 16.23
C ALA A 304 6.84 8.85 17.23
N GLN A 305 8.01 9.46 16.96
CA GLN A 305 8.50 10.61 17.74
C GLN A 305 7.57 11.84 17.60
N ALA A 306 7.00 12.08 16.42
CA ALA A 306 6.02 13.15 16.22
C ALA A 306 4.76 12.95 17.09
N LEU A 307 4.42 11.71 17.43
CA LEU A 307 3.37 11.34 18.37
C LEU A 307 3.84 11.35 19.85
N GLY A 308 5.07 11.77 20.12
CA GLY A 308 5.62 11.91 21.47
C GLY A 308 6.24 10.65 22.07
N LEU A 309 6.49 9.60 21.28
CA LEU A 309 7.12 8.39 21.79
C LEU A 309 8.64 8.57 21.93
N PRO A 310 9.26 8.08 23.03
CA PRO A 310 10.71 8.13 23.22
C PRO A 310 11.46 7.22 22.23
N LEU A 311 12.60 7.68 21.71
CA LEU A 311 13.41 6.99 20.72
C LEU A 311 13.81 5.56 21.17
N GLU A 312 14.21 5.40 22.43
CA GLU A 312 14.60 4.11 23.00
C GLU A 312 13.46 3.08 22.97
N LYS A 313 12.23 3.49 23.32
CA LYS A 313 11.06 2.61 23.27
C LYS A 313 10.69 2.21 21.84
N ILE A 314 10.83 3.14 20.89
CA ILE A 314 10.60 2.88 19.47
C ILE A 314 11.60 1.85 18.95
N ALA A 315 12.90 2.04 19.25
CA ALA A 315 13.97 1.11 18.86
C ALA A 315 13.76 -0.29 19.46
N ALA A 316 13.38 -0.38 20.73
CA ALA A 316 13.06 -1.64 21.39
C ALA A 316 11.87 -2.35 20.72
N ALA A 317 10.80 -1.63 20.36
CA ALA A 317 9.67 -2.19 19.65
C ALA A 317 10.06 -2.70 18.25
N LEU A 318 10.87 -1.93 17.51
CA LEU A 318 11.36 -2.34 16.18
C LEU A 318 12.17 -3.63 16.23
N SER A 319 12.94 -3.88 17.29
CA SER A 319 13.74 -5.11 17.44
C SER A 319 12.90 -6.39 17.53
N THR A 320 11.62 -6.27 17.88
CA THR A 320 10.67 -7.37 17.97
C THR A 320 9.69 -7.41 16.80
N ALA A 321 9.76 -6.42 15.90
CA ALA A 321 8.89 -6.34 14.75
C ALA A 321 9.18 -7.47 13.76
N LYS A 322 8.13 -8.16 13.35
CA LYS A 322 8.20 -9.15 12.28
C LYS A 322 8.11 -8.44 10.93
N GLY A 323 8.76 -9.01 9.93
CA GLY A 323 8.58 -8.58 8.54
C GLY A 323 7.11 -8.62 8.11
N VAL A 324 6.80 -7.92 7.05
CA VAL A 324 5.46 -7.94 6.45
C VAL A 324 5.37 -9.11 5.48
N LYS A 325 4.31 -9.91 5.60
CA LYS A 325 4.07 -11.06 4.74
C LYS A 325 4.17 -10.68 3.26
N GLY A 326 5.10 -11.31 2.53
CA GLY A 326 5.34 -11.07 1.12
C GLY A 326 5.99 -9.71 0.76
N ARG A 327 6.71 -9.08 1.68
CA ARG A 327 7.49 -7.86 1.43
C ARG A 327 8.92 -8.02 1.92
N ALA A 328 9.82 -8.47 1.03
CA ALA A 328 11.18 -8.91 1.37
C ALA A 328 11.19 -9.82 2.62
N GLU A 329 10.20 -10.68 2.70
CA GLU A 329 9.97 -11.56 3.86
C GLU A 329 11.03 -12.66 3.90
N VAL A 330 11.80 -12.69 4.98
CA VAL A 330 12.76 -13.76 5.22
C VAL A 330 12.01 -15.01 5.68
N VAL A 331 12.12 -16.09 4.89
CA VAL A 331 11.57 -17.38 5.26
C VAL A 331 12.62 -18.17 6.05
N PRO A 332 12.31 -18.68 7.25
CA PRO A 332 13.28 -19.46 8.02
C PRO A 332 13.78 -20.71 7.27
N THR A 333 15.10 -20.85 7.18
CA THR A 333 15.77 -22.01 6.53
C THR A 333 16.75 -22.66 7.52
N PRO A 334 16.27 -23.28 8.62
CA PRO A 334 17.12 -23.89 9.64
C PRO A 334 18.06 -24.95 9.01
N GLY A 335 19.31 -24.93 9.43
CA GLY A 335 20.31 -25.88 8.92
C GLY A 335 20.86 -25.63 7.52
N LYS A 336 20.46 -24.52 6.89
CA LYS A 336 20.98 -24.11 5.57
C LYS A 336 21.75 -22.78 5.70
N ASP A 337 22.79 -22.63 4.89
CA ASP A 337 23.65 -21.44 4.86
C ASP A 337 23.26 -20.45 3.74
N TYR A 338 22.07 -20.59 3.16
CA TYR A 338 21.46 -19.65 2.20
C TYR A 338 20.19 -19.03 2.76
N THR A 339 19.77 -17.91 2.18
CA THR A 339 18.56 -17.18 2.59
C THR A 339 17.47 -17.33 1.53
N VAL A 340 16.21 -17.54 1.95
CA VAL A 340 15.03 -17.47 1.08
C VAL A 340 14.21 -16.24 1.42
N LEU A 341 13.91 -15.43 0.41
CA LEU A 341 13.05 -14.24 0.50
C LEU A 341 11.80 -14.43 -0.35
N ILE A 342 10.66 -13.99 0.17
CA ILE A 342 9.41 -13.87 -0.60
C ILE A 342 9.07 -12.40 -0.78
N ASP A 343 8.78 -11.99 -2.03
CA ASP A 343 8.38 -10.62 -2.34
C ASP A 343 7.26 -10.55 -3.38
N TYR A 344 6.40 -9.53 -3.27
CA TYR A 344 5.27 -9.30 -4.18
C TYR A 344 5.68 -8.65 -5.50
N SER A 345 6.96 -8.58 -5.82
CA SER A 345 7.51 -7.96 -7.04
C SER A 345 6.98 -8.65 -8.29
N HIS A 346 5.94 -8.09 -8.90
CA HIS A 346 5.24 -8.60 -10.10
C HIS A 346 5.23 -7.60 -11.27
N THR A 347 5.95 -6.49 -11.13
CA THR A 347 6.16 -5.47 -12.16
C THR A 347 7.65 -5.34 -12.48
N PRO A 348 8.03 -4.79 -13.66
CA PRO A 348 9.43 -4.54 -14.00
C PRO A 348 10.20 -3.76 -12.93
N ASP A 349 9.68 -2.62 -12.50
CA ASP A 349 10.31 -1.76 -11.50
C ASP A 349 10.48 -2.48 -10.15
N SER A 350 9.43 -3.15 -9.66
CA SER A 350 9.52 -3.87 -8.38
C SER A 350 10.51 -5.03 -8.43
N LEU A 351 10.58 -5.77 -9.54
CA LEU A 351 11.58 -6.84 -9.74
C LEU A 351 13.00 -6.27 -9.77
N GLU A 352 13.21 -5.19 -10.48
CA GLU A 352 14.50 -4.52 -10.54
C GLU A 352 14.95 -4.05 -9.16
N ASN A 353 14.05 -3.42 -8.42
CA ASN A 353 14.32 -2.90 -7.08
C ASN A 353 14.66 -4.00 -6.07
N ILE A 354 13.90 -5.11 -6.04
CA ILE A 354 14.22 -6.19 -5.10
C ILE A 354 15.54 -6.88 -5.46
N LEU A 355 15.83 -7.13 -6.74
CA LEU A 355 17.09 -7.76 -7.15
C LEU A 355 18.30 -6.85 -6.86
N LYS A 356 18.20 -5.54 -7.11
CA LYS A 356 19.25 -4.58 -6.72
C LYS A 356 19.45 -4.55 -5.21
N THR A 357 18.37 -4.58 -4.45
CA THR A 357 18.40 -4.61 -3.00
C THR A 357 19.11 -5.85 -2.47
N VAL A 358 18.73 -7.02 -2.97
CA VAL A 358 19.34 -8.30 -2.58
C VAL A 358 20.82 -8.31 -2.94
N ARG A 359 21.20 -7.79 -4.09
CA ARG A 359 22.61 -7.67 -4.49
C ARG A 359 23.44 -6.85 -3.50
N GLY A 360 22.86 -5.90 -2.80
CA GLY A 360 23.54 -5.05 -1.82
C GLY A 360 24.02 -5.78 -0.55
N PHE A 361 23.45 -6.95 -0.23
CA PHE A 361 23.82 -7.74 0.95
C PHE A 361 24.16 -9.20 0.64
N CYS A 362 23.81 -9.73 -0.53
CA CYS A 362 24.10 -11.10 -0.95
C CYS A 362 25.62 -11.30 -1.07
N ARG A 363 26.14 -12.35 -0.43
CA ARG A 363 27.57 -12.72 -0.48
C ARG A 363 27.87 -13.75 -1.55
N GLY A 364 26.88 -14.55 -1.94
CA GLY A 364 26.94 -15.55 -2.99
C GLY A 364 26.18 -15.12 -4.24
N HIS A 365 25.41 -16.03 -4.82
CA HIS A 365 24.58 -15.81 -6.01
C HIS A 365 23.19 -15.30 -5.64
N VAL A 366 22.63 -14.46 -6.49
CA VAL A 366 21.22 -14.09 -6.45
C VAL A 366 20.47 -15.03 -7.39
N ILE A 367 19.58 -15.86 -6.83
CA ILE A 367 18.73 -16.79 -7.53
C ILE A 367 17.31 -16.22 -7.58
N ALA A 368 16.84 -15.76 -8.74
CA ALA A 368 15.51 -15.18 -8.91
C ALA A 368 14.53 -16.23 -9.42
N VAL A 369 13.48 -16.55 -8.64
CA VAL A 369 12.36 -17.41 -9.04
C VAL A 369 11.15 -16.53 -9.30
N PHE A 370 10.69 -16.42 -10.55
CA PHE A 370 9.63 -15.50 -10.93
C PHE A 370 8.82 -15.95 -12.12
N GLY A 371 7.64 -15.40 -12.27
CA GLY A 371 6.74 -15.55 -13.40
C GLY A 371 5.92 -14.28 -13.63
N CYS A 372 5.01 -14.35 -14.60
CA CYS A 372 4.04 -13.27 -14.86
C CYS A 372 2.61 -13.80 -14.85
N GLY A 373 1.67 -12.96 -14.44
CA GLY A 373 0.26 -13.29 -14.50
C GLY A 373 -0.28 -13.28 -15.94
N GLY A 374 -1.22 -14.18 -16.21
CA GLY A 374 -2.06 -14.18 -17.41
C GLY A 374 -3.21 -13.17 -17.28
N ASP A 375 -3.87 -12.85 -18.40
CA ASP A 375 -4.96 -11.85 -18.51
C ASP A 375 -4.55 -10.48 -17.93
N ARG A 376 -3.27 -10.13 -18.10
CA ARG A 376 -2.63 -8.89 -17.69
C ARG A 376 -1.74 -8.38 -18.82
N ASP A 377 -1.15 -7.20 -18.61
CA ASP A 377 -0.22 -6.59 -19.55
C ASP A 377 0.88 -7.58 -20.01
N PRO A 378 0.90 -7.99 -21.28
CA PRO A 378 1.91 -8.91 -21.79
C PRO A 378 3.25 -8.21 -22.09
N PHE A 379 3.26 -6.88 -22.28
CA PHE A 379 4.46 -6.13 -22.63
C PHE A 379 5.51 -6.14 -21.52
N LYS A 380 5.10 -6.26 -20.28
CA LYS A 380 6.02 -6.37 -19.13
C LYS A 380 6.81 -7.68 -19.11
N ARG A 381 6.35 -8.76 -19.76
CA ARG A 381 6.94 -10.11 -19.68
C ARG A 381 8.40 -10.14 -20.16
N PRO A 382 8.72 -9.70 -21.40
CA PRO A 382 10.11 -9.65 -21.85
C PRO A 382 10.96 -8.64 -21.07
N ILE A 383 10.37 -7.54 -20.59
CA ILE A 383 11.09 -6.54 -19.79
C ILE A 383 11.54 -7.16 -18.45
N MET A 384 10.66 -7.89 -17.76
CA MET A 384 10.99 -8.60 -16.54
C MET A 384 12.05 -9.70 -16.77
N GLY A 385 11.96 -10.41 -17.90
CA GLY A 385 12.99 -11.35 -18.34
C GLY A 385 14.35 -10.70 -18.46
N GLY A 386 14.44 -9.55 -19.16
CA GLY A 386 15.67 -8.79 -19.32
C GLY A 386 16.26 -8.25 -18.02
N ILE A 387 15.40 -7.85 -17.07
CA ILE A 387 15.82 -7.40 -15.74
C ILE A 387 16.45 -8.57 -14.96
N ALA A 388 15.77 -9.73 -14.91
CA ALA A 388 16.30 -10.93 -14.25
C ALA A 388 17.62 -11.38 -14.89
N ALA A 389 17.73 -11.37 -16.22
CA ALA A 389 18.95 -11.71 -16.92
C ALA A 389 20.16 -10.84 -16.56
N ARG A 390 19.94 -9.55 -16.28
CA ARG A 390 21.00 -8.61 -15.91
C ARG A 390 21.39 -8.67 -14.44
N LEU A 391 20.41 -8.84 -13.54
CA LEU A 391 20.58 -8.61 -12.11
C LEU A 391 20.68 -9.90 -11.28
N ALA A 392 20.09 -11.01 -11.72
CA ALA A 392 20.26 -12.32 -11.11
C ALA A 392 21.50 -13.04 -11.68
N ASP A 393 22.10 -13.91 -10.88
CA ASP A 393 23.13 -14.84 -11.35
C ASP A 393 22.49 -16.11 -11.93
N VAL A 394 21.37 -16.51 -11.32
CA VAL A 394 20.54 -17.62 -11.79
C VAL A 394 19.09 -17.13 -11.87
N ALA A 395 18.45 -17.29 -13.02
CA ALA A 395 17.06 -16.98 -13.21
C ALA A 395 16.24 -18.27 -13.43
N VAL A 396 15.24 -18.49 -12.58
CA VAL A 396 14.29 -19.61 -12.67
C VAL A 396 12.94 -19.06 -13.09
N VAL A 397 12.55 -19.29 -14.34
CA VAL A 397 11.28 -18.81 -14.88
C VAL A 397 10.21 -19.87 -14.68
N THR A 398 9.10 -19.48 -14.05
CA THR A 398 8.04 -20.40 -13.66
C THR A 398 6.65 -19.79 -13.88
N SER A 399 5.58 -20.57 -13.65
CA SER A 399 4.20 -20.06 -13.67
C SER A 399 3.90 -19.24 -12.42
N ASP A 400 3.20 -18.14 -12.60
CA ASP A 400 2.56 -17.36 -11.54
C ASP A 400 1.06 -17.70 -11.48
N ASN A 401 0.15 -16.75 -11.72
CA ASN A 401 -1.28 -16.96 -11.92
C ASN A 401 -1.59 -16.96 -13.42
N PRO A 402 -1.55 -18.08 -14.13
CA PRO A 402 -1.74 -18.10 -15.59
C PRO A 402 -3.15 -17.72 -16.01
N ARG A 403 -4.14 -17.85 -15.12
CA ARG A 403 -5.56 -17.59 -15.39
C ARG A 403 -6.01 -18.35 -16.63
N THR A 404 -6.56 -17.65 -17.64
CA THR A 404 -7.06 -18.30 -18.86
C THR A 404 -5.98 -18.53 -19.93
N GLU A 405 -4.76 -17.97 -19.76
CA GLU A 405 -3.65 -18.15 -20.71
C GLU A 405 -2.87 -19.45 -20.47
N ASP A 406 -2.20 -19.94 -21.52
CA ASP A 406 -1.26 -21.05 -21.41
C ASP A 406 0.00 -20.59 -20.62
N PRO A 407 0.34 -21.22 -19.49
CA PRO A 407 1.50 -20.84 -18.70
C PRO A 407 2.82 -20.95 -19.48
N ASN A 408 2.95 -21.89 -20.41
CA ASN A 408 4.15 -22.07 -21.21
C ASN A 408 4.32 -20.94 -22.24
N GLU A 409 3.22 -20.37 -22.75
CA GLU A 409 3.26 -19.22 -23.64
C GLU A 409 3.72 -17.97 -22.87
N ILE A 410 3.24 -17.76 -21.64
CA ILE A 410 3.70 -16.69 -20.76
C ILE A 410 5.21 -16.83 -20.49
N ILE A 411 5.67 -18.03 -20.14
CA ILE A 411 7.09 -18.32 -19.88
C ILE A 411 7.93 -18.03 -21.12
N ARG A 412 7.48 -18.47 -22.32
CA ARG A 412 8.17 -18.20 -23.58
C ARG A 412 8.37 -16.70 -23.85
N GLN A 413 7.36 -15.88 -23.53
CA GLN A 413 7.44 -14.43 -23.69
C GLN A 413 8.42 -13.78 -22.67
N ILE A 414 8.51 -14.30 -21.46
CA ILE A 414 9.51 -13.87 -20.48
C ILE A 414 10.91 -14.20 -20.97
N VAL A 415 11.13 -15.44 -21.41
CA VAL A 415 12.44 -15.95 -21.87
C VAL A 415 12.91 -15.20 -23.12
N ALA A 416 11.99 -14.78 -23.98
CA ALA A 416 12.33 -13.96 -25.18
C ALA A 416 13.00 -12.61 -24.83
N GLY A 417 12.84 -12.11 -23.63
CA GLY A 417 13.53 -10.91 -23.14
C GLY A 417 14.88 -11.16 -22.48
N MET A 418 15.32 -12.43 -22.36
CA MET A 418 16.50 -12.81 -21.58
C MET A 418 17.78 -12.95 -22.42
N ASP A 419 17.81 -12.34 -23.60
CA ASP A 419 19.02 -12.29 -24.42
C ASP A 419 20.17 -11.62 -23.64
N GLY A 420 21.34 -12.27 -23.62
CA GLY A 420 22.51 -11.79 -22.88
C GLY A 420 22.52 -12.13 -21.38
N ALA A 421 21.66 -13.04 -20.93
CA ALA A 421 21.74 -13.58 -19.55
C ALA A 421 23.13 -14.18 -19.28
N LYS A 422 23.62 -14.00 -18.04
CA LYS A 422 24.92 -14.55 -17.59
C LYS A 422 24.91 -16.09 -17.67
N THR A 423 23.79 -16.68 -17.32
CA THR A 423 23.54 -18.13 -17.43
C THR A 423 22.21 -18.34 -18.17
N PRO A 424 22.07 -19.41 -18.97
CA PRO A 424 20.78 -19.73 -19.56
C PRO A 424 19.70 -19.85 -18.48
N PRO A 425 18.49 -19.29 -18.71
CA PRO A 425 17.43 -19.41 -17.72
C PRO A 425 17.01 -20.86 -17.50
N THR A 426 16.77 -21.23 -16.25
CA THR A 426 16.13 -22.48 -15.90
C THR A 426 14.62 -22.29 -16.06
N VAL A 427 13.96 -23.17 -16.82
CA VAL A 427 12.51 -23.10 -17.04
C VAL A 427 11.84 -24.29 -16.39
N ILE A 428 10.99 -24.04 -15.40
CA ILE A 428 10.20 -25.05 -14.68
C ILE A 428 8.79 -24.49 -14.49
N GLU A 429 7.82 -24.97 -15.27
CA GLU A 429 6.44 -24.47 -15.22
C GLU A 429 5.84 -24.58 -13.82
N ASN A 430 5.98 -25.75 -13.18
CA ASN A 430 5.43 -26.01 -11.85
C ASN A 430 6.18 -25.21 -10.79
N ARG A 431 5.52 -24.21 -10.19
CA ARG A 431 6.14 -23.28 -9.24
C ARG A 431 6.71 -23.95 -7.99
N PRO A 432 6.03 -24.87 -7.30
CA PRO A 432 6.65 -25.63 -6.21
C PRO A 432 7.96 -26.30 -6.61
N LYS A 433 8.00 -26.99 -7.75
CA LYS A 433 9.23 -27.63 -8.25
C LYS A 433 10.32 -26.61 -8.62
N ALA A 434 9.95 -25.43 -9.09
CA ALA A 434 10.91 -24.35 -9.35
C ALA A 434 11.56 -23.83 -8.06
N ILE A 435 10.80 -23.72 -6.99
CA ILE A 435 11.29 -23.35 -5.65
C ILE A 435 12.21 -24.45 -5.11
N GLU A 436 11.80 -25.70 -5.15
CA GLU A 436 12.60 -26.86 -4.73
C GLU A 436 13.92 -26.93 -5.51
N TRP A 437 13.87 -26.75 -6.84
CA TRP A 437 15.05 -26.70 -7.67
C TRP A 437 16.04 -25.59 -7.26
N ALA A 438 15.53 -24.40 -6.97
CA ALA A 438 16.36 -23.29 -6.51
C ALA A 438 17.02 -23.60 -5.16
N MET A 439 16.32 -24.28 -4.25
CA MET A 439 16.85 -24.69 -2.95
C MET A 439 17.88 -25.83 -3.07
N ASP A 440 17.71 -26.76 -4.02
CA ASP A 440 18.67 -27.84 -4.29
C ASP A 440 20.01 -27.33 -4.88
N HIS A 441 19.97 -26.18 -5.58
CA HIS A 441 21.14 -25.62 -6.29
C HIS A 441 21.75 -24.40 -5.58
N ALA A 442 21.20 -23.99 -4.42
CA ALA A 442 21.74 -22.89 -3.66
C ALA A 442 22.98 -23.32 -2.88
N GLU A 443 24.01 -22.48 -2.91
CA GLU A 443 25.27 -22.62 -2.19
C GLU A 443 25.30 -21.71 -0.94
N PRO A 444 26.25 -21.93 -0.01
CA PRO A 444 26.41 -21.06 1.14
C PRO A 444 26.59 -19.57 0.77
N GLY A 445 25.80 -18.70 1.36
CA GLY A 445 25.79 -17.27 1.09
C GLY A 445 24.88 -16.80 -0.03
N ASP A 446 24.21 -17.72 -0.73
CA ASP A 446 23.25 -17.40 -1.78
C ASP A 446 21.95 -16.82 -1.20
N VAL A 447 21.25 -16.07 -2.03
CA VAL A 447 19.92 -15.55 -1.72
C VAL A 447 18.95 -15.95 -2.83
N ILE A 448 17.95 -16.75 -2.47
CA ILE A 448 16.83 -17.11 -3.33
C ILE A 448 15.73 -16.08 -3.12
N VAL A 449 15.25 -15.46 -4.21
CA VAL A 449 14.15 -14.49 -4.17
C VAL A 449 12.96 -15.06 -4.92
N LEU A 450 11.88 -15.37 -4.19
CA LEU A 450 10.60 -15.82 -4.75
C LEU A 450 9.75 -14.58 -5.05
N CYS A 451 9.68 -14.19 -6.32
CA CYS A 451 9.01 -12.97 -6.77
C CYS A 451 7.65 -13.24 -7.37
N GLY A 452 6.71 -12.33 -7.14
CA GLY A 452 5.39 -12.26 -7.78
C GLY A 452 4.24 -12.51 -6.82
N LYS A 453 4.26 -13.60 -6.05
CA LYS A 453 3.13 -14.00 -5.21
C LYS A 453 3.05 -13.25 -3.87
N GLY A 454 4.18 -12.99 -3.25
CA GLY A 454 4.24 -12.25 -1.98
C GLY A 454 3.35 -12.86 -0.89
N HIS A 455 2.27 -12.18 -0.54
CA HIS A 455 1.31 -12.60 0.50
C HIS A 455 0.26 -13.60 0.00
N GLU A 456 0.15 -13.81 -1.32
CA GLU A 456 -0.84 -14.74 -1.89
C GLU A 456 -0.58 -16.18 -1.43
N THR A 457 -1.67 -16.90 -1.10
CA THR A 457 -1.65 -18.30 -0.68
C THR A 457 -2.35 -19.20 -1.70
N TYR A 458 -2.43 -18.76 -2.95
CA TYR A 458 -3.10 -19.48 -4.03
C TYR A 458 -2.41 -19.27 -5.38
N GLN A 459 -2.68 -20.16 -6.31
CA GLN A 459 -2.42 -20.02 -7.74
C GLN A 459 -3.75 -20.03 -8.48
N GLU A 460 -4.00 -19.04 -9.33
CA GLU A 460 -5.21 -18.95 -10.14
C GLU A 460 -4.99 -19.58 -11.51
N ILE A 461 -5.66 -20.73 -11.76
CA ILE A 461 -5.58 -21.51 -13.01
C ILE A 461 -7.00 -21.59 -13.60
N GLY A 462 -7.19 -21.04 -14.79
CA GLY A 462 -8.53 -20.78 -15.32
C GLY A 462 -9.23 -19.77 -14.41
N HIS A 463 -10.34 -20.21 -13.82
CA HIS A 463 -11.13 -19.43 -12.86
C HIS A 463 -11.09 -20.03 -11.44
N GLU A 464 -10.19 -20.99 -11.21
CA GLU A 464 -10.05 -21.67 -9.93
C GLU A 464 -8.82 -21.16 -9.17
N LYS A 465 -9.01 -20.79 -7.90
CA LYS A 465 -7.92 -20.54 -6.96
C LYS A 465 -7.53 -21.84 -6.28
N ARG A 466 -6.35 -22.35 -6.57
CA ARG A 466 -5.78 -23.54 -5.95
C ARG A 466 -4.79 -23.13 -4.88
N HIS A 467 -4.84 -23.78 -3.74
CA HIS A 467 -3.93 -23.48 -2.64
C HIS A 467 -2.46 -23.62 -3.06
N LEU A 468 -1.66 -22.59 -2.79
CA LEU A 468 -0.22 -22.51 -2.99
C LEU A 468 0.35 -21.42 -2.08
N ASP A 469 0.89 -21.78 -0.93
CA ASP A 469 1.70 -20.89 -0.10
C ASP A 469 3.17 -21.25 -0.26
N GLU A 470 3.99 -20.32 -0.72
CA GLU A 470 5.43 -20.56 -0.95
C GLU A 470 6.18 -20.89 0.33
N ARG A 471 5.68 -20.40 1.50
CA ARG A 471 6.25 -20.72 2.82
C ARG A 471 6.10 -22.21 3.15
N GLU A 472 4.93 -22.75 2.84
CA GLU A 472 4.65 -24.17 3.03
C GLU A 472 5.51 -25.05 2.10
N VAL A 473 5.75 -24.59 0.86
CA VAL A 473 6.65 -25.28 -0.06
C VAL A 473 8.06 -25.33 0.50
N VAL A 474 8.59 -24.19 0.99
CA VAL A 474 9.91 -24.12 1.61
C VAL A 474 9.99 -24.99 2.86
N ALA A 475 9.00 -24.92 3.76
CA ALA A 475 8.97 -25.72 4.98
C ALA A 475 8.93 -27.22 4.68
N SER A 476 8.05 -27.66 3.76
CA SER A 476 7.93 -29.06 3.34
C SER A 476 9.20 -29.60 2.68
N TYR A 477 9.90 -28.76 1.92
CA TYR A 477 11.19 -29.15 1.35
C TYR A 477 12.24 -29.40 2.45
N LEU A 478 12.33 -28.47 3.43
CA LEU A 478 13.27 -28.60 4.54
C LEU A 478 13.00 -29.83 5.40
N GLU A 479 11.74 -30.13 5.72
CA GLU A 479 11.36 -31.32 6.48
C GLU A 479 11.79 -32.64 5.79
N ARG A 480 11.88 -32.65 4.46
CA ARG A 480 12.30 -33.84 3.69
C ARG A 480 13.82 -33.94 3.51
N THR A 481 14.57 -32.84 3.69
CA THR A 481 16.00 -32.73 3.38
C THR A 481 16.89 -32.52 4.60
N LEU A 482 16.32 -32.36 5.79
CA LEU A 482 16.99 -32.35 7.11
C LEU A 482 16.87 -33.73 7.76
#